data_2a3ed4e405f32b398dc4b4a3e8d90bed
#
_entry.id   2a3ed4e405f32b398dc4b4a3e8d90bed
#
_cell.length_a   1.000
_cell.length_b   1.000
_cell.length_c   1.000
_cell.angle_alpha   90.00
_cell.angle_beta   90.00
_cell.angle_gamma   90.00
#
_symmetry.space_group_name_H-M   'P 1'
#
loop_
_entity.id
_entity.type
_entity.pdbx_description
1 polymer ?
#
loop_
_entity_poly.entity_id
_entity_poly.type
_entity_poly.pdbx_seq_one_letter_code
_entity_poly.pdbx_strand_id
1 'polypeptide(L)'
;ISGRIRLEELHYAAQHNEYEEADDVYQSFGDVAKEEGFMEVASAFYQIAKIEKIHGDRFGKLAELLKTGAYFECQEGEKWMCLNCGHIHSGLKVPGVCPVCRHERGYFIPVSLAPYLMECE
;
A
#
# COMPACT_ATOMS: atom_id res chain seq x y z
N ILE A 1 28.60 10.66 1.99
CA ILE A 1 28.07 9.48 1.30
C ILE A 1 26.59 9.36 1.54
N SER A 2 25.93 9.37 0.49
CA SER A 2 24.51 9.12 0.51
C SER A 2 24.25 7.61 0.61
N GLY A 3 24.31 7.06 1.80
CA GLY A 3 23.85 5.71 2.04
C GLY A 3 22.34 5.62 2.30
N ARG A 4 21.62 6.74 2.19
CA ARG A 4 20.18 6.76 2.48
C ARG A 4 19.37 6.31 1.28
N ILE A 5 18.65 5.21 1.46
CA ILE A 5 17.61 4.79 0.54
C ILE A 5 16.34 5.55 0.91
N ARG A 6 15.73 6.19 -0.07
CA ARG A 6 14.47 6.89 0.14
C ARG A 6 13.33 5.90 0.32
N LEU A 7 12.34 6.28 1.12
CA LEU A 7 11.20 5.43 1.40
C LEU A 7 10.40 5.08 0.13
N GLU A 8 10.23 6.05 -0.78
CA GLU A 8 9.58 5.79 -2.06
C GLU A 8 10.34 4.78 -2.93
N GLU A 9 11.67 4.77 -2.86
CA GLU A 9 12.49 3.80 -3.59
C GLU A 9 12.26 2.38 -3.07
N LEU A 10 12.13 2.22 -1.75
CA LEU A 10 11.81 0.94 -1.14
C LEU A 10 10.42 0.45 -1.56
N HIS A 11 9.46 1.35 -1.65
CA HIS A 11 8.11 1.00 -2.11
C HIS A 11 8.09 0.62 -3.60
N TYR A 12 8.87 1.29 -4.44
CA TYR A 12 9.00 0.89 -5.85
C TYR A 12 9.71 -0.45 -6.00
N ALA A 13 10.71 -0.74 -5.18
CA ALA A 13 11.36 -2.04 -5.17
C ALA A 13 10.39 -3.14 -4.76
N ALA A 14 9.56 -2.88 -3.75
CA ALA A 14 8.52 -3.80 -3.32
C ALA A 14 7.47 -4.01 -4.43
N GLN A 15 7.07 -2.96 -5.11
CA GLN A 15 6.17 -3.05 -6.28
C GLN A 15 6.74 -3.96 -7.36
N HIS A 16 8.01 -3.78 -7.67
CA HIS A 16 8.70 -4.60 -8.67
C HIS A 16 8.66 -6.09 -8.29
N ASN A 17 8.96 -6.41 -7.03
CA ASN A 17 8.92 -7.78 -6.53
C ASN A 17 7.53 -8.39 -6.63
N GLU A 18 6.50 -7.64 -6.25
CA GLU A 18 5.11 -8.10 -6.32
C GLU A 18 4.68 -8.36 -7.77
N TYR A 19 5.06 -7.49 -8.70
CA TYR A 19 4.73 -7.68 -10.12
C TYR A 19 5.48 -8.86 -10.73
N GLU A 20 6.72 -9.09 -10.32
CA GLU A 20 7.47 -10.28 -10.73
C GLU A 20 6.78 -11.56 -10.24
N GLU A 21 6.34 -11.58 -8.99
CA GLU A 21 5.57 -12.69 -8.44
C GLU A 21 4.24 -12.89 -9.17
N ALA A 22 3.55 -11.80 -9.49
CA ALA A 22 2.27 -11.85 -10.21
C ALA A 22 2.43 -12.37 -11.64
N ASP A 23 3.39 -11.81 -12.39
CA ASP A 23 3.50 -12.05 -13.82
C ASP A 23 4.33 -13.31 -14.17
N ASP A 24 5.36 -13.61 -13.38
CA ASP A 24 6.28 -14.72 -13.67
C ASP A 24 6.14 -15.90 -12.73
N VAL A 25 6.34 -15.67 -11.43
CA VAL A 25 6.47 -16.76 -10.45
C VAL A 25 5.19 -17.58 -10.33
N TYR A 26 4.10 -16.94 -9.92
CA TYR A 26 2.85 -17.68 -9.69
C TYR A 26 2.13 -18.07 -10.96
N GLN A 27 2.29 -17.33 -12.05
CA GLN A 27 1.78 -17.76 -13.36
C GLN A 27 2.49 -19.04 -13.80
N SER A 28 3.81 -19.10 -13.67
CA SER A 28 4.59 -20.29 -14.03
C SER A 28 4.22 -21.51 -13.17
N PHE A 29 4.06 -21.31 -11.88
CA PHE A 29 3.64 -22.39 -10.97
C PHE A 29 2.23 -22.88 -11.32
N GLY A 30 1.33 -21.96 -11.64
CA GLY A 30 -0.01 -22.32 -12.10
C GLY A 30 0.01 -23.15 -13.39
N ASP A 31 0.83 -22.73 -14.35
CA ASP A 31 0.95 -23.43 -15.64
C ASP A 31 1.51 -24.84 -15.45
N VAL A 32 2.52 -25.02 -14.61
CA VAL A 32 3.09 -26.34 -14.30
C VAL A 32 2.05 -27.22 -13.60
N ALA A 33 1.35 -26.68 -12.61
CA ALA A 33 0.32 -27.42 -11.90
C ALA A 33 -0.81 -27.86 -12.84
N LYS A 34 -1.21 -27.01 -13.75
CA LYS A 34 -2.21 -27.30 -14.77
C LYS A 34 -1.75 -28.41 -15.71
N GLU A 35 -0.52 -28.36 -16.18
CA GLU A 35 0.08 -29.35 -17.06
C GLU A 35 0.16 -30.73 -16.37
N GLU A 36 0.47 -30.74 -15.09
CA GLU A 36 0.54 -31.96 -14.29
C GLU A 36 -0.82 -32.48 -13.84
N GLY A 37 -1.90 -31.78 -14.15
CA GLY A 37 -3.26 -32.21 -13.86
C GLY A 37 -3.78 -31.79 -12.48
N PHE A 38 -3.08 -30.92 -11.76
CA PHE A 38 -3.49 -30.38 -10.45
C PHE A 38 -4.29 -29.09 -10.62
N MET A 39 -5.53 -29.22 -11.06
CA MET A 39 -6.35 -28.05 -11.47
C MET A 39 -6.68 -27.10 -10.31
N GLU A 40 -6.95 -27.62 -9.11
CA GLU A 40 -7.24 -26.78 -7.95
C GLU A 40 -6.00 -26.01 -7.50
N VAL A 41 -4.83 -26.66 -7.55
CA VAL A 41 -3.55 -26.03 -7.23
C VAL A 41 -3.23 -24.94 -8.25
N ALA A 42 -3.43 -25.22 -9.53
CA ALA A 42 -3.24 -24.24 -10.61
C ALA A 42 -4.13 -23.01 -10.39
N SER A 43 -5.40 -23.23 -10.08
CA SER A 43 -6.35 -22.15 -9.79
C SER A 43 -5.88 -21.30 -8.62
N ALA A 44 -5.38 -21.91 -7.55
CA ALA A 44 -4.85 -21.20 -6.39
C ALA A 44 -3.67 -20.31 -6.77
N PHE A 45 -2.71 -20.84 -7.54
CA PHE A 45 -1.58 -20.04 -8.00
C PHE A 45 -2.00 -18.85 -8.87
N TYR A 46 -2.93 -19.05 -9.78
CA TYR A 46 -3.43 -17.95 -10.62
C TYR A 46 -4.15 -16.88 -9.80
N GLN A 47 -4.88 -17.27 -8.78
CA GLN A 47 -5.54 -16.31 -7.89
C GLN A 47 -4.53 -15.55 -7.01
N ILE A 48 -3.50 -16.23 -6.52
CA ILE A 48 -2.41 -15.58 -5.79
C ILE A 48 -1.72 -14.55 -6.68
N ALA A 49 -1.46 -14.88 -7.95
CA ALA A 49 -0.89 -13.93 -8.91
C ALA A 49 -1.71 -12.62 -9.00
N LYS A 50 -3.03 -12.71 -9.00
CA LYS A 50 -3.90 -11.53 -9.01
C LYS A 50 -3.78 -10.72 -7.72
N ILE A 51 -3.63 -11.39 -6.58
CA ILE A 51 -3.42 -10.73 -5.28
C ILE A 51 -2.08 -9.99 -5.26
N GLU A 52 -1.01 -10.61 -5.76
CA GLU A 52 0.30 -9.98 -5.83
C GLU A 52 0.29 -8.72 -6.71
N LYS A 53 -0.51 -8.73 -7.77
CA LYS A 53 -0.70 -7.53 -8.59
C LYS A 53 -1.35 -6.40 -7.80
N ILE A 54 -2.36 -6.71 -6.99
CA ILE A 54 -3.00 -5.72 -6.11
C ILE A 54 -1.99 -5.16 -5.11
N HIS A 55 -1.14 -6.01 -4.52
CA HIS A 55 -0.08 -5.57 -3.63
C HIS A 55 0.89 -4.61 -4.32
N GLY A 56 1.30 -4.95 -5.54
CA GLY A 56 2.15 -4.07 -6.35
C GLY A 56 1.51 -2.72 -6.61
N ASP A 57 0.23 -2.70 -6.97
CA ASP A 57 -0.52 -1.46 -7.19
C ASP A 57 -0.55 -0.59 -5.92
N ARG A 58 -0.73 -1.20 -4.74
CA ARG A 58 -0.71 -0.50 -3.46
C ARG A 58 0.66 0.10 -3.16
N PHE A 59 1.74 -0.66 -3.33
CA PHE A 59 3.10 -0.14 -3.14
C PHE A 59 3.39 1.02 -4.08
N GLY A 60 2.97 0.92 -5.33
CA GLY A 60 3.14 2.00 -6.31
C GLY A 60 2.36 3.25 -5.93
N LYS A 61 1.14 3.09 -5.43
CA LYS A 61 0.31 4.21 -4.96
C LYS A 61 0.97 4.94 -3.78
N LEU A 62 1.45 4.19 -2.81
CA LEU A 62 2.14 4.77 -1.65
C LEU A 62 3.44 5.45 -2.06
N ALA A 63 4.22 4.83 -2.95
CA ALA A 63 5.44 5.42 -3.48
C ALA A 63 5.17 6.76 -4.16
N GLU A 64 4.14 6.84 -4.98
CA GLU A 64 3.76 8.07 -5.66
C GLU A 64 3.34 9.17 -4.69
N LEU A 65 2.55 8.85 -3.68
CA LEU A 65 2.15 9.79 -2.63
C LEU A 65 3.36 10.32 -1.86
N LEU A 66 4.31 9.46 -1.52
CA LEU A 66 5.52 9.85 -0.81
C LEU A 66 6.42 10.72 -1.69
N LYS A 67 6.59 10.35 -2.97
CA LYS A 67 7.43 11.07 -3.92
C LYS A 67 6.93 12.49 -4.18
N THR A 68 5.62 12.67 -4.29
CA THR A 68 4.99 13.97 -4.58
C THR A 68 4.71 14.80 -3.32
N GLY A 69 4.89 14.24 -2.13
CA GLY A 69 4.54 14.89 -0.87
C GLY A 69 3.04 14.82 -0.54
N ALA A 70 2.24 14.18 -1.38
CA ALA A 70 0.78 14.15 -1.22
C ALA A 70 0.30 13.19 -0.12
N TYR A 71 1.18 12.43 0.50
CA TYR A 71 0.81 11.55 1.61
C TYR A 71 0.41 12.34 2.86
N PHE A 72 1.13 13.42 3.15
CA PHE A 72 0.92 14.24 4.37
C PHE A 72 0.32 15.61 4.10
N GLU A 73 0.13 15.97 2.83
CA GLU A 73 -0.39 17.26 2.41
C GLU A 73 -1.38 17.10 1.26
N CYS A 74 -2.33 18.00 1.15
CA CYS A 74 -3.28 18.05 0.04
C CYS A 74 -3.64 19.50 -0.29
N GLN A 75 -4.23 19.73 -1.47
CA GLN A 75 -4.60 21.08 -1.92
C GLN A 75 -6.02 21.46 -1.55
N GLU A 76 -6.92 20.48 -1.47
CA GLU A 76 -8.36 20.74 -1.32
C GLU A 76 -8.93 20.40 0.06
N GLY A 77 -8.07 20.01 0.97
CA GLY A 77 -8.50 19.50 2.26
C GLY A 77 -8.80 18.01 2.21
N GLU A 78 -8.24 17.31 3.15
CA GLU A 78 -8.36 15.85 3.28
C GLU A 78 -8.57 15.53 4.75
N LYS A 79 -8.90 14.30 4.99
CA LYS A 79 -8.91 13.74 6.34
C LYS A 79 -7.87 12.67 6.46
N TRP A 80 -7.23 12.63 7.61
CA TRP A 80 -6.27 11.59 7.97
C TRP A 80 -6.67 10.93 9.27
N MET A 81 -6.41 9.66 9.37
CA MET A 81 -6.65 8.89 10.59
C MET A 81 -5.34 8.51 11.25
N CYS A 82 -5.22 8.76 12.54
CA CYS A 82 -4.12 8.21 13.33
C CYS A 82 -4.35 6.73 13.56
N LEU A 83 -3.46 5.89 13.04
CA LEU A 83 -3.57 4.43 13.16
C LEU A 83 -3.35 3.94 14.59
N ASN A 84 -2.76 4.76 15.47
CA ASN A 84 -2.56 4.39 16.86
C ASN A 84 -3.84 4.59 17.69
N CYS A 85 -4.43 5.77 17.64
CA CYS A 85 -5.58 6.10 18.52
C CYS A 85 -6.91 6.27 17.79
N GLY A 86 -6.91 6.36 16.46
CA GLY A 86 -8.12 6.56 15.67
C GLY A 86 -8.55 8.01 15.49
N HIS A 87 -7.78 8.98 16.02
CA HIS A 87 -8.08 10.39 15.82
C HIS A 87 -8.17 10.75 14.34
N ILE A 88 -9.20 11.51 13.96
CA ILE A 88 -9.38 12.01 12.59
C ILE A 88 -8.97 13.48 12.57
N HIS A 89 -7.99 13.79 11.74
CA HIS A 89 -7.54 15.15 11.48
C HIS A 89 -8.07 15.63 10.13
N SER A 90 -8.62 16.83 10.09
CA SER A 90 -9.08 17.46 8.85
C SER A 90 -8.25 18.70 8.56
N GLY A 91 -7.88 18.90 7.31
CA GLY A 91 -7.11 20.07 6.91
C GLY A 91 -6.29 19.83 5.65
N LEU A 92 -5.34 20.72 5.41
CA LEU A 92 -4.46 20.65 4.24
C LEU A 92 -3.15 19.90 4.53
N LYS A 93 -2.84 19.68 5.80
CA LYS A 93 -1.58 19.10 6.22
C LYS A 93 -1.77 18.31 7.52
N VAL A 94 -1.12 17.16 7.57
CA VAL A 94 -1.05 16.34 8.80
C VAL A 94 -0.21 17.07 9.85
N PRO A 95 -0.64 17.11 11.13
CA PRO A 95 0.19 17.66 12.19
C PRO A 95 1.44 16.82 12.40
N GLY A 96 2.51 17.46 12.86
CA GLY A 96 3.78 16.75 13.14
C GLY A 96 3.65 15.69 14.22
N VAL A 97 2.69 15.89 15.14
CA VAL A 97 2.39 15.00 16.25
C VAL A 97 0.88 14.91 16.41
N CYS A 98 0.36 13.72 16.61
CA CYS A 98 -1.06 13.54 16.89
C CYS A 98 -1.45 14.30 18.17
N PRO A 99 -2.47 15.18 18.10
CA PRO A 99 -2.86 15.99 19.26
C PRO A 99 -3.47 15.14 20.39
N VAL A 100 -3.91 13.93 20.11
CA VAL A 100 -4.56 13.06 21.09
C VAL A 100 -3.57 12.10 21.74
N CYS A 101 -2.85 11.30 20.96
CA CYS A 101 -1.98 10.25 21.48
C CYS A 101 -0.49 10.59 21.43
N ARG A 102 -0.11 11.70 20.82
CA ARG A 102 1.27 12.22 20.75
C ARG A 102 2.22 11.41 19.88
N HIS A 103 1.73 10.46 19.09
CA HIS A 103 2.55 9.78 18.11
C HIS A 103 2.89 10.68 16.92
N GLU A 104 3.99 10.42 16.27
CA GLU A 104 4.49 11.21 15.15
C GLU A 104 3.59 11.08 13.91
N ARG A 105 3.72 12.00 12.97
CA ARG A 105 2.90 12.07 11.75
C ARG A 105 2.89 10.79 10.91
N GLY A 106 3.92 9.96 11.00
CA GLY A 106 3.99 8.69 10.30
C GLY A 106 2.89 7.71 10.69
N TYR A 107 2.21 7.93 11.80
CA TYR A 107 1.04 7.13 12.21
C TYR A 107 -0.24 7.51 11.49
N PHE A 108 -0.26 8.64 10.79
CA PHE A 108 -1.43 9.06 10.02
C PHE A 108 -1.47 8.42 8.64
N ILE A 109 -2.66 8.05 8.21
CA ILE A 109 -2.94 7.56 6.87
C ILE A 109 -4.08 8.39 6.28
N PRO A 110 -4.02 8.75 4.99
CA PRO A 110 -5.19 9.36 4.34
C PRO A 110 -6.43 8.49 4.54
N VAL A 111 -7.52 9.13 4.91
CA VAL A 111 -8.77 8.41 5.23
C VAL A 111 -9.23 7.55 4.06
N SER A 112 -9.01 7.99 2.82
CA SER A 112 -9.31 7.23 1.61
C SER A 112 -8.56 5.89 1.50
N LEU A 113 -7.46 5.73 2.23
CA LEU A 113 -6.66 4.51 2.27
C LEU A 113 -6.87 3.71 3.56
N ALA A 114 -7.60 4.25 4.52
CA ALA A 114 -7.82 3.62 5.82
C ALA A 114 -8.75 2.41 5.66
N PRO A 115 -8.37 1.22 6.22
CA PRO A 115 -9.14 0.01 6.00
C PRO A 115 -10.45 -0.07 6.79
N TYR A 116 -10.66 0.86 7.72
CA TYR A 116 -11.77 0.80 8.68
C TYR A 116 -12.80 1.92 8.48
N LEU A 117 -12.74 2.61 7.35
CA LEU A 117 -13.74 3.62 7.08
C LEU A 117 -15.08 2.97 6.77
N MET A 118 -15.95 3.14 7.71
CA MET A 118 -17.37 3.00 7.42
C MET A 118 -17.88 4.40 7.07
N GLU A 119 -18.33 4.56 5.85
CA GLU A 119 -19.11 5.74 5.50
C GLU A 119 -20.39 5.67 6.34
N CYS A 120 -20.38 6.39 7.45
CA CYS A 120 -21.62 6.70 8.13
C CYS A 120 -22.26 7.87 7.38
N GLU A 121 -23.29 7.60 6.68
CA GLU A 121 -24.20 8.65 6.20
C GLU A 121 -24.76 9.46 7.37
#